data_738472f2921d6c3c3c94a4849b33d00d
#
_entry.id   738472f2921d6c3c3c94a4849b33d00d
#
_cell.length_a   1.000
_cell.length_b   1.000
_cell.length_c   1.000
_cell.angle_alpha   90.00
_cell.angle_beta   90.00
_cell.angle_gamma   90.00
#
_symmetry.space_group_name_H-M   'P 1'
#
loop_
_entity.id
_entity.type
_entity.pdbx_description
1 polymer ?
#
loop_
_entity_poly.entity_id
_entity_poly.type
_entity_poly.pdbx_seq_one_letter_code
_entity_poly.pdbx_strand_id
1 'polypeptide(L)'
;MNATAWMEEVEARVQARLAPEAARSPRALTVLFDPGCALCLRCRAWMQHQPSYVPLTFVACTGSEARARYGDIPWLGDELIVVGDRGEVWVGPAAFLTCLWALVDWREWSYRLAGPAFAPLAKRFFKFLSSHRRGIARLFEHECTDGSCRI
;
A
#
# COMPACT_ATOMS: atom_id res chain seq x y z
N MET A 1 -44.18 -11.54 -15.45
CA MET A 1 -42.77 -11.61 -14.99
C MET A 1 -42.80 -11.42 -13.49
N ASN A 2 -42.31 -12.39 -12.73
CA ASN A 2 -42.40 -12.41 -11.28
C ASN A 2 -41.26 -11.53 -10.70
N ALA A 3 -41.55 -10.73 -9.66
CA ALA A 3 -40.57 -9.83 -9.06
C ALA A 3 -39.28 -10.56 -8.57
N THR A 4 -39.42 -11.80 -8.14
CA THR A 4 -38.30 -12.67 -7.76
C THR A 4 -37.37 -13.00 -8.92
N ALA A 5 -37.91 -13.34 -10.09
CA ALA A 5 -37.14 -13.66 -11.28
C ALA A 5 -36.38 -12.44 -11.81
N TRP A 6 -36.95 -11.23 -11.68
CA TRP A 6 -36.28 -9.99 -12.06
C TRP A 6 -35.09 -9.67 -11.09
N MET A 7 -35.29 -9.89 -9.81
CA MET A 7 -34.21 -9.71 -8.81
C MET A 7 -33.04 -10.66 -9.05
N GLU A 8 -33.32 -11.94 -9.30
CA GLU A 8 -32.30 -12.96 -9.60
C GLU A 8 -31.51 -12.59 -10.87
N GLU A 9 -32.20 -12.09 -11.91
CA GLU A 9 -31.54 -11.66 -13.15
C GLU A 9 -30.66 -10.42 -12.92
N VAL A 10 -31.10 -9.44 -12.11
CA VAL A 10 -30.32 -8.26 -11.75
C VAL A 10 -29.10 -8.66 -10.93
N GLU A 11 -29.26 -9.53 -9.94
CA GLU A 11 -28.13 -10.03 -9.13
C GLU A 11 -27.12 -10.78 -9.99
N ALA A 12 -27.56 -11.64 -10.90
CA ALA A 12 -26.68 -12.37 -11.83
C ALA A 12 -25.90 -11.40 -12.74
N ARG A 13 -26.53 -10.33 -13.23
CA ARG A 13 -25.87 -9.30 -14.06
C ARG A 13 -24.87 -8.48 -13.27
N VAL A 14 -25.20 -8.12 -12.01
CA VAL A 14 -24.30 -7.42 -11.11
C VAL A 14 -23.11 -8.31 -10.78
N GLN A 15 -23.33 -9.56 -10.43
CA GLN A 15 -22.28 -10.54 -10.17
C GLN A 15 -21.38 -10.77 -11.39
N ALA A 16 -21.96 -10.90 -12.58
CA ALA A 16 -21.19 -11.06 -13.82
C ALA A 16 -20.33 -9.84 -14.17
N ARG A 17 -20.76 -8.63 -13.78
CA ARG A 17 -19.96 -7.39 -13.95
C ARG A 17 -18.86 -7.25 -12.90
N LEU A 18 -19.13 -7.63 -11.66
CA LEU A 18 -18.19 -7.53 -10.55
C LEU A 18 -17.15 -8.66 -10.55
N ALA A 19 -17.50 -9.83 -11.08
CA ALA A 19 -16.62 -10.99 -11.13
C ALA A 19 -15.26 -10.74 -11.85
N PRO A 20 -15.20 -10.07 -13.01
CA PRO A 20 -13.92 -9.78 -13.65
C PRO A 20 -13.10 -8.74 -12.90
N GLU A 21 -13.72 -7.84 -12.14
CA GLU A 21 -13.02 -6.83 -11.35
C GLU A 21 -12.51 -7.41 -10.03
N ALA A 22 -13.31 -8.20 -9.34
CA ALA A 22 -12.89 -8.99 -8.18
C ALA A 22 -11.80 -10.01 -8.54
N ALA A 23 -11.88 -10.58 -9.76
CA ALA A 23 -10.85 -11.47 -10.29
C ALA A 23 -9.53 -10.74 -10.64
N ARG A 24 -9.56 -9.42 -10.83
CA ARG A 24 -8.38 -8.59 -11.13
C ARG A 24 -7.75 -7.95 -9.90
N SER A 25 -8.47 -7.85 -8.81
CA SER A 25 -7.93 -7.27 -7.57
C SER A 25 -6.95 -8.23 -6.89
N PRO A 26 -5.82 -7.74 -6.38
CA PRO A 26 -4.87 -8.56 -5.65
C PRO A 26 -5.51 -9.10 -4.37
N ARG A 27 -5.21 -10.34 -4.02
CA ARG A 27 -5.67 -11.01 -2.80
C ARG A 27 -4.70 -10.87 -1.64
N ALA A 28 -3.44 -10.54 -1.92
CA ALA A 28 -2.40 -10.28 -0.95
C ALA A 28 -1.42 -9.26 -1.53
N LEU A 29 -0.85 -8.45 -0.67
CA LEU A 29 0.12 -7.42 -1.04
C LEU A 29 1.40 -7.62 -0.24
N THR A 30 2.53 -7.48 -0.91
CA THR A 30 3.85 -7.41 -0.27
C THR A 30 4.39 -6.00 -0.39
N VAL A 31 4.66 -5.38 0.76
CA VAL A 31 5.20 -4.02 0.87
C VAL A 31 6.71 -4.14 1.07
N LEU A 32 7.48 -3.61 0.14
CA LEU A 32 8.94 -3.55 0.23
C LEU A 32 9.32 -2.24 0.93
N PHE A 33 9.82 -2.32 2.16
CA PHE A 33 10.16 -1.16 2.96
C PHE A 33 11.68 -1.04 3.18
N ASP A 34 12.15 0.18 3.35
CA ASP A 34 13.53 0.47 3.73
C ASP A 34 13.72 0.34 5.25
N PRO A 35 14.47 -0.67 5.74
CA PRO A 35 14.70 -0.86 7.17
C PRO A 35 15.62 0.22 7.78
N GLY A 36 16.35 0.96 6.96
CA GLY A 36 17.17 2.11 7.40
C GLY A 36 16.40 3.42 7.50
N CYS A 37 15.12 3.44 7.15
CA CYS A 37 14.29 4.64 7.15
C CYS A 37 13.32 4.63 8.35
N ALA A 38 13.51 5.48 9.33
CA ALA A 38 12.65 5.57 10.52
C ALA A 38 11.19 5.84 10.16
N LEU A 39 10.91 6.68 9.15
CA LEU A 39 9.56 6.93 8.67
C LEU A 39 8.92 5.66 8.08
N CYS A 40 9.68 4.89 7.30
CA CYS A 40 9.21 3.63 6.72
C CYS A 40 8.86 2.60 7.80
N LEU A 41 9.67 2.52 8.84
CA LEU A 41 9.42 1.66 10.00
C LEU A 41 8.15 2.06 10.76
N ARG A 42 7.92 3.36 10.97
CA ARG A 42 6.69 3.88 11.60
C ARG A 42 5.45 3.63 10.74
N CYS A 43 5.53 3.87 9.44
CA CYS A 43 4.44 3.58 8.52
C CYS A 43 4.10 2.09 8.51
N ARG A 44 5.12 1.22 8.49
CA ARG A 44 4.95 -0.23 8.61
C ARG A 44 4.23 -0.61 9.90
N ALA A 45 4.74 -0.14 11.05
CA ALA A 45 4.15 -0.42 12.36
C ALA A 45 2.69 0.05 12.41
N TRP A 46 2.41 1.26 11.93
CA TRP A 46 1.05 1.77 11.85
C TRP A 46 0.14 0.90 10.98
N MET A 47 0.56 0.53 9.77
CA MET A 47 -0.22 -0.33 8.88
C MET A 47 -0.49 -1.71 9.47
N GLN A 48 0.48 -2.28 10.20
CA GLN A 48 0.33 -3.59 10.85
C GLN A 48 -0.74 -3.60 11.96
N HIS A 49 -1.05 -2.45 12.55
CA HIS A 49 -2.10 -2.31 13.57
C HIS A 49 -3.48 -1.96 12.98
N GLN A 50 -3.57 -1.73 11.67
CA GLN A 50 -4.84 -1.42 11.02
C GLN A 50 -5.58 -2.70 10.58
N PRO A 51 -6.90 -2.75 10.71
CA PRO A 51 -7.68 -3.81 10.08
C PRO A 51 -7.58 -3.71 8.57
N SER A 52 -7.42 -4.85 7.88
CA SER A 52 -7.23 -4.88 6.43
C SER A 52 -8.19 -5.84 5.75
N TYR A 53 -8.71 -5.42 4.59
CA TYR A 53 -9.45 -6.29 3.66
C TYR A 53 -8.52 -7.20 2.87
N VAL A 54 -7.31 -6.70 2.57
CA VAL A 54 -6.29 -7.42 1.83
C VAL A 54 -5.06 -7.54 2.73
N PRO A 55 -4.57 -8.75 3.01
CA PRO A 55 -3.41 -8.96 3.86
C PRO A 55 -2.18 -8.22 3.34
N LEU A 56 -1.47 -7.54 4.24
CA LEU A 56 -0.21 -6.86 3.98
C LEU A 56 0.95 -7.65 4.59
N THR A 57 1.89 -8.08 3.76
CA THR A 57 3.17 -8.66 4.19
C THR A 57 4.27 -7.63 3.97
N PHE A 58 5.18 -7.51 4.93
CA PHE A 58 6.26 -6.52 4.88
C PHE A 58 7.60 -7.23 4.72
N VAL A 59 8.35 -6.86 3.68
CA VAL A 59 9.69 -7.41 3.39
C VAL A 59 10.70 -6.27 3.31
N ALA A 60 11.83 -6.42 4.00
CA ALA A 60 12.91 -5.44 3.94
C ALA A 60 13.55 -5.45 2.55
N CYS A 61 13.61 -4.29 1.90
CA CYS A 61 14.13 -4.17 0.52
C CYS A 61 15.62 -4.53 0.39
N THR A 62 16.40 -4.38 1.46
CA THR A 62 17.82 -4.71 1.51
C THR A 62 18.10 -6.16 1.94
N GLY A 63 17.03 -6.91 2.26
CA GLY A 63 17.15 -8.30 2.74
C GLY A 63 17.38 -9.31 1.62
N SER A 64 17.96 -10.47 2.00
CA SER A 64 18.11 -11.60 1.10
C SER A 64 16.78 -12.14 0.55
N GLU A 65 15.72 -12.00 1.33
CA GLU A 65 14.37 -12.40 0.94
C GLU A 65 13.84 -11.58 -0.25
N ALA A 66 14.01 -10.26 -0.22
CA ALA A 66 13.59 -9.39 -1.32
C ALA A 66 14.34 -9.73 -2.60
N ARG A 67 15.66 -9.92 -2.50
CA ARG A 67 16.50 -10.30 -3.64
C ARG A 67 16.15 -11.69 -4.19
N ALA A 68 15.89 -12.66 -3.33
CA ALA A 68 15.53 -14.01 -3.75
C ALA A 68 14.16 -14.05 -4.44
N ARG A 69 13.19 -13.22 -4.01
CA ARG A 69 11.84 -13.20 -4.57
C ARG A 69 11.72 -12.34 -5.83
N TYR A 70 12.40 -11.19 -5.87
CA TYR A 70 12.17 -10.14 -6.87
C TYR A 70 13.41 -9.81 -7.70
N GLY A 71 14.56 -10.42 -7.39
CA GLY A 71 15.82 -10.15 -8.08
C GLY A 71 16.41 -8.80 -7.71
N ASP A 72 17.31 -8.30 -8.57
CA ASP A 72 17.92 -6.99 -8.40
C ASP A 72 17.04 -5.91 -9.02
N ILE A 73 16.38 -5.12 -8.18
CA ILE A 73 15.55 -3.99 -8.60
C ILE A 73 16.39 -2.71 -8.44
N PRO A 74 16.76 -1.99 -9.53
CA PRO A 74 17.69 -0.85 -9.48
C PRO A 74 17.26 0.31 -8.57
N TRP A 75 15.94 0.53 -8.41
CA TRP A 75 15.37 1.60 -7.58
C TRP A 75 14.86 1.10 -6.22
N LEU A 76 15.24 -0.12 -5.85
CA LEU A 76 14.84 -0.69 -4.57
C LEU A 76 15.45 0.14 -3.42
N GLY A 77 14.57 0.65 -2.55
CA GLY A 77 14.95 1.54 -1.44
C GLY A 77 14.85 3.03 -1.74
N ASP A 78 14.70 3.46 -3.00
CA ASP A 78 14.49 4.86 -3.33
C ASP A 78 13.03 5.27 -3.22
N GLU A 79 12.12 4.39 -3.58
CA GLU A 79 10.67 4.60 -3.49
C GLU A 79 9.99 3.42 -2.80
N LEU A 80 8.77 3.67 -2.30
CA LEU A 80 7.91 2.61 -1.80
C LEU A 80 7.48 1.71 -2.96
N ILE A 81 7.62 0.41 -2.78
CA ILE A 81 7.18 -0.60 -3.76
C ILE A 81 6.20 -1.54 -3.09
N VAL A 82 5.10 -1.82 -3.77
CA VAL A 82 4.12 -2.83 -3.39
C VAL A 82 3.95 -3.81 -4.53
N VAL A 83 3.98 -5.09 -4.20
CA VAL A 83 3.82 -6.19 -5.16
C VAL A 83 2.57 -6.98 -4.81
N GLY A 84 1.72 -7.19 -5.79
CA GLY A 84 0.54 -8.05 -5.68
C GLY A 84 0.88 -9.53 -5.84
N ASP A 85 -0.04 -10.39 -5.40
CA ASP A 85 0.10 -11.85 -5.47
C ASP A 85 0.11 -12.42 -6.90
N ARG A 86 -0.21 -11.60 -7.90
CA ARG A 86 -0.17 -11.97 -9.33
C ARG A 86 0.98 -11.30 -10.09
N GLY A 87 1.88 -10.61 -9.40
CA GLY A 87 2.99 -9.90 -10.00
C GLY A 87 2.71 -8.46 -10.41
N GLU A 88 1.57 -7.90 -10.00
CA GLU A 88 1.33 -6.47 -10.14
C GLU A 88 2.33 -5.68 -9.30
N VAL A 89 2.82 -4.56 -9.81
CA VAL A 89 3.79 -3.72 -9.11
C VAL A 89 3.31 -2.28 -9.11
N TRP A 90 3.28 -1.69 -7.93
CA TRP A 90 3.03 -0.26 -7.73
C TRP A 90 4.25 0.39 -7.10
N VAL A 91 4.57 1.60 -7.54
CA VAL A 91 5.75 2.35 -7.10
C VAL A 91 5.36 3.75 -6.64
N GLY A 92 5.98 4.24 -5.58
CA GLY A 92 5.82 5.60 -5.07
C GLY A 92 4.39 5.90 -4.60
N PRO A 93 3.76 6.98 -5.14
CA PRO A 93 2.40 7.37 -4.76
C PRO A 93 1.36 6.28 -4.99
N ALA A 94 1.46 5.55 -6.10
CA ALA A 94 0.56 4.45 -6.41
C ALA A 94 0.69 3.30 -5.41
N ALA A 95 1.90 2.99 -4.97
CA ALA A 95 2.16 1.98 -3.93
C ALA A 95 1.49 2.37 -2.59
N PHE A 96 1.61 3.64 -2.18
CA PHE A 96 0.98 4.12 -0.96
C PHE A 96 -0.55 4.07 -1.04
N LEU A 97 -1.13 4.52 -2.15
CA LEU A 97 -2.57 4.45 -2.37
C LEU A 97 -3.08 3.00 -2.35
N THR A 98 -2.28 2.06 -2.88
CA THR A 98 -2.59 0.63 -2.83
C THR A 98 -2.57 0.09 -1.40
N CYS A 99 -1.63 0.55 -0.56
CA CYS A 99 -1.63 0.23 0.87
C CYS A 99 -2.90 0.76 1.55
N LEU A 100 -3.27 2.02 1.34
CA LEU A 100 -4.50 2.59 1.90
C LEU A 100 -5.75 1.85 1.42
N TRP A 101 -5.77 1.46 0.14
CA TRP A 101 -6.86 0.68 -0.44
C TRP A 101 -7.03 -0.69 0.24
N ALA A 102 -5.95 -1.30 0.69
CA ALA A 102 -6.00 -2.56 1.41
C ALA A 102 -6.58 -2.44 2.82
N LEU A 103 -6.48 -1.27 3.45
CA LEU A 103 -6.93 -1.02 4.82
C LEU A 103 -8.43 -0.68 4.88
N VAL A 104 -9.13 -1.18 5.92
CA VAL A 104 -10.57 -1.01 6.09
C VAL A 104 -10.96 0.46 6.17
N ASP A 105 -10.41 1.20 7.13
CA ASP A 105 -10.80 2.58 7.44
C ASP A 105 -10.25 3.60 6.43
N TRP A 106 -9.27 3.19 5.61
CA TRP A 106 -8.55 4.08 4.70
C TRP A 106 -8.88 3.85 3.22
N ARG A 107 -9.65 2.81 2.89
CA ARG A 107 -9.98 2.47 1.51
C ARG A 107 -10.69 3.60 0.77
N GLU A 108 -11.65 4.24 1.40
CA GLU A 108 -12.36 5.37 0.78
C GLU A 108 -11.43 6.56 0.50
N TRP A 109 -10.49 6.83 1.42
CA TRP A 109 -9.48 7.85 1.22
C TRP A 109 -8.55 7.54 0.04
N SER A 110 -8.23 6.27 -0.20
CA SER A 110 -7.42 5.89 -1.36
C SER A 110 -8.08 6.31 -2.67
N TYR A 111 -9.38 6.12 -2.82
CA TYR A 111 -10.12 6.54 -4.01
C TYR A 111 -10.20 8.06 -4.14
N ARG A 112 -10.42 8.77 -3.04
CA ARG A 112 -10.45 10.24 -3.04
C ARG A 112 -9.10 10.82 -3.44
N LEU A 113 -8.02 10.31 -2.88
CA LEU A 113 -6.65 10.75 -3.17
C LEU A 113 -6.18 10.36 -4.59
N ALA A 114 -6.69 9.27 -5.14
CA ALA A 114 -6.43 8.87 -6.52
C ALA A 114 -7.19 9.72 -7.55
N GLY A 115 -8.20 10.46 -7.11
CA GLY A 115 -9.02 11.31 -7.96
C GLY A 115 -8.23 12.45 -8.63
N PRO A 116 -8.71 12.97 -9.78
CA PRO A 116 -8.00 13.97 -10.57
C PRO A 116 -7.74 15.28 -9.81
N ALA A 117 -8.58 15.62 -8.85
CA ALA A 117 -8.41 16.82 -8.02
C ALA A 117 -7.22 16.72 -7.05
N PHE A 118 -6.91 15.53 -6.53
CA PHE A 118 -5.87 15.32 -5.53
C PHE A 118 -4.59 14.67 -6.08
N ALA A 119 -4.65 14.02 -7.24
CA ALA A 119 -3.51 13.33 -7.84
C ALA A 119 -2.25 14.22 -7.99
N PRO A 120 -2.31 15.47 -8.47
CA PRO A 120 -1.14 16.33 -8.57
C PRO A 120 -0.59 16.73 -7.19
N LEU A 121 -1.44 16.93 -6.21
CA LEU A 121 -1.04 17.25 -4.83
C LEU A 121 -0.36 16.04 -4.17
N ALA A 122 -0.94 14.86 -4.32
CA ALA A 122 -0.37 13.61 -3.83
C ALA A 122 1.03 13.37 -4.43
N LYS A 123 1.19 13.52 -5.74
CA LYS A 123 2.50 13.39 -6.42
C LYS A 123 3.55 14.39 -5.87
N ARG A 124 3.17 15.65 -5.65
CA ARG A 124 4.06 16.66 -5.07
C ARG A 124 4.44 16.32 -3.64
N PHE A 125 3.48 15.92 -2.82
CA PHE A 125 3.71 15.49 -1.44
C PHE A 125 4.67 14.30 -1.37
N PHE A 126 4.45 13.28 -2.19
CA PHE A 126 5.33 12.11 -2.23
C PHE A 126 6.73 12.44 -2.72
N LYS A 127 6.86 13.29 -3.75
CA LYS A 127 8.17 13.75 -4.21
C LYS A 127 8.92 14.50 -3.11
N PHE A 128 8.22 15.36 -2.37
CA PHE A 128 8.76 16.04 -1.20
C PHE A 128 9.19 15.04 -0.12
N LEU A 129 8.33 14.09 0.22
CA LEU A 129 8.59 13.07 1.23
C LEU A 129 9.80 12.19 0.86
N SER A 130 9.87 11.71 -0.38
CA SER A 130 10.99 10.92 -0.89
C SER A 130 12.30 11.69 -0.89
N SER A 131 12.28 12.98 -1.26
CA SER A 131 13.45 13.84 -1.29
C SER A 131 13.97 14.17 0.12
N HIS A 132 13.07 14.30 1.10
CA HIS A 132 13.39 14.75 2.45
C HIS A 132 13.31 13.63 3.51
N ARG A 133 13.07 12.38 3.10
CA ARG A 133 12.91 11.25 4.01
C ARG A 133 14.06 11.09 5.02
N ARG A 134 15.31 11.34 4.60
CA ARG A 134 16.48 11.30 5.49
C ARG A 134 16.48 12.43 6.51
N GLY A 135 16.03 13.61 6.13
CA GLY A 135 15.89 14.75 7.04
C GLY A 135 14.73 14.57 8.02
N ILE A 136 13.59 14.08 7.52
CA ILE A 136 12.42 13.76 8.34
C ILE A 136 12.72 12.61 9.31
N ALA A 137 13.46 11.58 8.87
CA ALA A 137 13.91 10.49 9.73
C ALA A 137 14.71 10.98 10.94
N ARG A 138 15.60 11.97 10.75
CA ARG A 138 16.39 12.56 11.84
C ARG A 138 15.54 13.28 12.89
N LEU A 139 14.39 13.85 12.52
CA LEU A 139 13.46 14.46 13.48
C LEU A 139 12.83 13.42 14.41
N PHE A 140 12.74 12.18 13.97
CA PHE A 140 12.20 11.07 14.75
C PHE A 140 13.28 10.28 15.52
N GLU A 141 14.56 10.44 15.17
CA GLU A 141 15.69 9.79 15.88
C GLU A 141 15.91 10.39 17.28
N HIS A 142 15.46 11.61 17.53
CA HIS A 142 15.60 12.26 18.85
C HIS A 142 14.68 11.70 19.95
N GLU A 143 13.70 10.86 19.61
CA GLU A 143 12.80 10.26 20.61
C GLU A 143 13.23 8.87 21.11
N CYS A 144 14.33 8.31 20.61
CA CYS A 144 14.83 6.98 20.98
C CYS A 144 16.18 7.01 21.72
N THR A 145 16.40 7.95 22.66
CA THR A 145 17.67 8.03 23.38
C THR A 145 17.77 7.11 24.60
N ASP A 146 16.73 6.38 24.98
CA ASP A 146 16.73 5.54 26.19
C ASP A 146 16.32 4.08 25.95
N GLY A 147 16.72 3.46 24.86
CA GLY A 147 16.63 1.98 24.71
C GLY A 147 15.25 1.32 24.86
N SER A 148 14.18 2.08 25.06
CA SER A 148 12.81 1.61 25.16
C SER A 148 11.91 2.36 24.18
N CYS A 149 11.88 1.93 22.91
CA CYS A 149 10.78 2.29 22.01
C CYS A 149 9.49 1.63 22.53
N ARG A 150 8.75 2.32 23.37
CA ARG A 150 7.34 1.98 23.62
C ARG A 150 6.53 2.46 22.42
N ILE A 151 5.93 1.50 21.76
CA ILE A 151 4.94 1.64 20.70
C ILE A 151 3.63 2.13 21.31
#